data_b01a1edd3552f5dc5dc2dc8d3359288e
#
_entry.id   b01a1edd3552f5dc5dc2dc8d3359288e
#
_cell.length_a   1.000
_cell.length_b   1.000
_cell.length_c   1.000
_cell.angle_alpha   90.00
_cell.angle_beta   90.00
_cell.angle_gamma   90.00
#
_symmetry.space_group_name_H-M   'P 1'
#
loop_
_entity.id
_entity.type
_entity.pdbx_description
1 polymer ?
#
loop_
_entity_poly.entity_id
_entity_poly.type
_entity_poly.pdbx_seq_one_letter_code
_entity_poly.pdbx_strand_id
1 'polypeptide(L)'
;MRDRISHLSLMERRIRSLVAISVVLLLVFALRLVDVQAVRAVGYAAKADREMTKSSVIMAPRGSITDINGVEFARSVVSYRVLVDQAIIQYPKELAAVAAPILGMSEKNLEEQLIGTRRYVVIAQSVKPEVWNSLQAAVAGYNATVSKEKNGYAKRLSGFFAERIYTREYPEKELGAAVVGFINRAGSGAAGLEYSMNQTLTGINGEYSYANAAGTIIPGTQRITVEERRGNTVRLTIDRDVQWVAQQAIADAVKNSRALSGTVIVMNPATGAILAHATYPSYDPGATKGVDPYRWQNPSVQEVFEPGSTGKVITVASAIEEGKIGPETVLTIPYTLKRSNKVFHDHEKHPTQYLTLAGALAVSSNTGAIQVGELLSHDQLHDYLVKFGISSKPGSGLPGEEAGKLLAVKDWSGTTAPTIAFGQGYSLTAMQATSVLATIANGGVRVTPTLVAGMSDASGRFTPTGTQKSVRVISASTA
;
A
#
# COMPACT_ATOMS: atom_id res chain seq x y z
N MET A 1 53.81 26.53 87.87
CA MET A 1 53.86 27.43 86.66
C MET A 1 54.36 26.74 85.38
N ARG A 2 54.94 25.53 85.45
CA ARG A 2 55.44 24.77 84.29
C ARG A 2 54.35 24.04 83.56
N ASP A 3 53.26 23.62 84.17
CA ASP A 3 52.21 22.83 83.51
C ASP A 3 51.28 23.65 82.59
N ARG A 4 51.13 24.96 82.79
CA ARG A 4 50.36 25.83 81.91
C ARG A 4 51.03 26.06 80.54
N ILE A 5 52.38 26.02 80.49
CA ILE A 5 53.11 26.27 79.24
C ILE A 5 53.08 25.02 78.33
N SER A 6 53.00 23.79 78.85
CA SER A 6 52.93 22.58 78.10
C SER A 6 51.53 22.39 77.42
N HIS A 7 50.47 22.82 78.12
CA HIS A 7 49.12 22.76 77.58
C HIS A 7 48.89 23.80 76.47
N LEU A 8 49.45 25.00 76.55
CA LEU A 8 49.41 25.99 75.50
C LEU A 8 50.14 25.52 74.23
N SER A 9 51.29 24.90 74.36
CA SER A 9 52.05 24.34 73.19
C SER A 9 51.36 23.16 72.53
N LEU A 10 50.66 22.35 73.28
CA LEU A 10 49.84 21.25 72.74
C LEU A 10 48.59 21.79 71.99
N MET A 11 47.97 22.82 72.52
CA MET A 11 46.85 23.51 71.93
C MET A 11 47.25 24.22 70.63
N GLU A 12 48.37 24.91 70.58
CA GLU A 12 48.89 25.51 69.34
C GLU A 12 49.21 24.47 68.27
N ARG A 13 49.82 23.34 68.67
CA ARG A 13 50.07 22.24 67.67
C ARG A 13 48.77 21.68 67.12
N ARG A 14 47.73 21.46 67.91
CA ARG A 14 46.40 21.02 67.48
C ARG A 14 45.73 22.04 66.55
N ILE A 15 45.81 23.32 66.87
CA ILE A 15 45.29 24.40 66.05
C ILE A 15 46.04 24.46 64.71
N ARG A 16 47.37 24.38 64.70
CA ARG A 16 48.18 24.36 63.47
C ARG A 16 47.88 23.12 62.63
N SER A 17 47.68 21.96 63.26
CA SER A 17 47.27 20.75 62.55
C SER A 17 45.88 20.88 61.93
N LEU A 18 44.92 21.47 62.65
CA LEU A 18 43.56 21.72 62.11
C LEU A 18 43.59 22.71 60.95
N VAL A 19 44.36 23.78 61.05
CA VAL A 19 44.57 24.77 60.03
C VAL A 19 45.23 24.12 58.81
N ALA A 20 46.30 23.31 59.02
CA ALA A 20 46.94 22.59 57.91
C ALA A 20 45.99 21.63 57.22
N ILE A 21 45.17 20.85 57.93
CA ILE A 21 44.16 19.97 57.38
C ILE A 21 43.11 20.75 56.56
N SER A 22 42.63 21.88 57.11
CA SER A 22 41.67 22.75 56.41
C SER A 22 42.25 23.34 55.14
N VAL A 23 43.48 23.75 55.10
CA VAL A 23 44.16 24.26 53.89
C VAL A 23 44.34 23.16 52.87
N VAL A 24 44.70 21.95 53.29
CA VAL A 24 44.83 20.81 52.39
C VAL A 24 43.46 20.45 51.77
N LEU A 25 42.40 20.47 52.61
CA LEU A 25 41.03 20.22 52.09
C LEU A 25 40.60 21.30 51.07
N LEU A 26 40.85 22.56 51.39
CA LEU A 26 40.54 23.66 50.44
C LEU A 26 41.34 23.57 49.15
N LEU A 27 42.62 23.19 49.25
CA LEU A 27 43.43 22.94 48.05
C LEU A 27 42.89 21.79 47.22
N VAL A 28 42.46 20.66 47.81
CA VAL A 28 41.83 19.55 47.13
C VAL A 28 40.52 20.01 46.46
N PHE A 29 39.70 20.78 47.16
CA PHE A 29 38.48 21.35 46.57
C PHE A 29 38.78 22.32 45.42
N ALA A 30 39.77 23.19 45.55
CA ALA A 30 40.18 24.12 44.52
C ALA A 30 40.69 23.38 43.27
N LEU A 31 41.55 22.37 43.46
CA LEU A 31 42.03 21.51 42.37
C LEU A 31 40.88 20.77 41.68
N ARG A 32 39.95 20.24 42.48
CA ARG A 32 38.75 19.59 41.93
C ARG A 32 37.85 20.55 41.15
N LEU A 33 37.72 21.77 41.66
CA LEU A 33 36.94 22.80 40.98
C LEU A 33 37.54 23.16 39.61
N VAL A 34 38.89 23.33 39.59
CA VAL A 34 39.63 23.57 38.33
C VAL A 34 39.48 22.37 37.38
N ASP A 35 39.60 21.14 37.87
CA ASP A 35 39.41 19.93 37.07
C ASP A 35 37.99 19.91 36.43
N VAL A 36 36.94 20.18 37.21
CA VAL A 36 35.54 20.14 36.73
C VAL A 36 35.22 21.33 35.82
N GLN A 37 35.66 22.55 36.19
CA GLN A 37 35.26 23.79 35.50
C GLN A 37 36.17 24.18 34.35
N ALA A 38 37.44 23.74 34.32
CA ALA A 38 38.37 24.09 33.25
C ALA A 38 38.77 22.86 32.40
N VAL A 39 39.25 21.77 33.05
CA VAL A 39 39.79 20.63 32.31
C VAL A 39 38.69 19.76 31.73
N ARG A 40 37.66 19.47 32.51
CA ARG A 40 36.54 18.58 32.07
C ARG A 40 35.24 19.31 31.76
N ALA A 41 35.24 20.64 31.78
CA ALA A 41 34.05 21.47 31.56
C ALA A 41 33.33 21.10 30.27
N VAL A 42 34.06 20.98 29.16
CA VAL A 42 33.51 20.62 27.84
C VAL A 42 32.88 19.22 27.86
N GLY A 43 33.54 18.26 28.54
CA GLY A 43 33.03 16.88 28.64
C GLY A 43 31.75 16.79 29.49
N TYR A 44 31.71 17.51 30.60
CA TYR A 44 30.51 17.57 31.46
C TYR A 44 29.37 18.35 30.80
N ALA A 45 29.64 19.45 30.11
CA ALA A 45 28.67 20.19 29.33
C ALA A 45 28.08 19.29 28.21
N ALA A 46 28.92 18.59 27.46
CA ALA A 46 28.47 17.66 26.41
C ALA A 46 27.64 16.50 26.98
N LYS A 47 27.99 16.01 28.18
CA LYS A 47 27.21 14.96 28.85
C LYS A 47 25.85 15.49 29.32
N ALA A 48 25.82 16.65 29.92
CA ALA A 48 24.59 17.33 30.34
C ALA A 48 23.68 17.62 29.14
N ASP A 49 24.24 18.08 28.02
CA ASP A 49 23.52 18.34 26.79
C ASP A 49 22.88 17.06 26.21
N ARG A 50 23.64 15.93 26.21
CA ARG A 50 23.10 14.61 25.77
C ARG A 50 22.00 14.10 26.71
N GLU A 51 22.11 14.29 28.01
CA GLU A 51 21.09 13.86 28.97
C GLU A 51 19.84 14.73 28.92
N MET A 52 19.99 16.01 28.60
CA MET A 52 18.90 16.97 28.49
C MET A 52 18.24 16.97 27.08
N THR A 53 19.00 16.65 26.03
CA THR A 53 18.49 16.64 24.68
C THR A 53 17.79 15.32 24.37
N LYS A 54 16.54 15.41 23.97
CA LYS A 54 15.75 14.28 23.46
C LYS A 54 15.48 14.49 21.97
N SER A 55 15.40 13.40 21.23
CA SER A 55 14.93 13.43 19.85
C SER A 55 13.53 12.83 19.73
N SER A 56 12.80 13.28 18.73
CA SER A 56 11.50 12.75 18.37
C SER A 56 11.34 12.73 16.87
N VAL A 57 10.59 11.75 16.37
CA VAL A 57 10.37 11.52 14.95
C VAL A 57 9.29 12.47 14.42
N ILE A 58 9.57 13.12 13.30
CA ILE A 58 8.57 13.82 12.48
C ILE A 58 8.08 12.82 11.42
N MET A 59 6.83 12.39 11.54
CA MET A 59 6.26 11.45 10.57
C MET A 59 6.14 12.10 9.20
N ALA A 60 6.64 11.43 8.16
CA ALA A 60 6.49 11.88 6.79
C ALA A 60 5.16 11.40 6.19
N PRO A 61 4.47 12.22 5.39
CA PRO A 61 3.28 11.79 4.68
C PRO A 61 3.65 10.80 3.56
N ARG A 62 2.87 9.74 3.44
CA ARG A 62 2.94 8.80 2.33
C ARG A 62 2.48 9.48 1.04
N GLY A 63 3.12 9.20 -0.10
CA GLY A 63 2.75 9.75 -1.40
C GLY A 63 1.33 9.38 -1.82
N SER A 64 0.69 10.22 -2.61
CA SER A 64 -0.65 9.96 -3.14
C SER A 64 -0.62 8.92 -4.27
N ILE A 65 -1.75 8.23 -4.48
CA ILE A 65 -2.02 7.44 -5.69
C ILE A 65 -3.13 8.19 -6.43
N THR A 66 -2.87 8.60 -7.67
CA THR A 66 -3.83 9.36 -8.48
C THR A 66 -4.16 8.61 -9.77
N ASP A 67 -5.30 8.93 -10.38
CA ASP A 67 -5.58 8.57 -11.74
C ASP A 67 -4.71 9.36 -12.74
N ILE A 68 -4.93 9.16 -14.05
CA ILE A 68 -4.19 9.85 -15.11
C ILE A 68 -4.42 11.37 -15.08
N ASN A 69 -5.58 11.82 -14.60
CA ASN A 69 -6.01 13.22 -14.54
C ASN A 69 -5.65 13.90 -13.20
N GLY A 70 -5.09 13.15 -12.23
CA GLY A 70 -4.71 13.66 -10.92
C GLY A 70 -5.78 13.51 -9.83
N VAL A 71 -6.89 12.81 -10.09
CA VAL A 71 -7.90 12.48 -9.06
C VAL A 71 -7.31 11.49 -8.05
N GLU A 72 -7.42 11.80 -6.77
CA GLU A 72 -6.80 11.01 -5.71
C GLU A 72 -7.61 9.76 -5.35
N PHE A 73 -7.04 8.60 -5.60
CA PHE A 73 -7.54 7.31 -5.12
C PHE A 73 -7.06 6.99 -3.70
N ALA A 74 -5.86 7.47 -3.36
CA ALA A 74 -5.32 7.35 -2.00
C ALA A 74 -4.46 8.57 -1.67
N ARG A 75 -4.65 9.12 -0.45
CA ARG A 75 -3.89 10.28 0.05
C ARG A 75 -3.60 10.19 1.53
N SER A 76 -2.61 10.93 2.00
CA SER A 76 -2.29 11.08 3.42
C SER A 76 -2.81 12.43 3.91
N VAL A 77 -3.65 12.40 4.93
CA VAL A 77 -4.20 13.60 5.59
C VAL A 77 -3.65 13.74 6.99
N VAL A 78 -3.45 14.99 7.43
CA VAL A 78 -3.04 15.27 8.82
C VAL A 78 -4.14 14.83 9.76
N SER A 79 -3.75 14.11 10.80
CA SER A 79 -4.61 13.67 11.89
C SER A 79 -3.85 13.77 13.21
N TYR A 80 -4.55 13.64 14.32
CA TYR A 80 -3.96 13.65 15.64
C TYR A 80 -4.30 12.37 16.39
N ARG A 81 -3.29 11.74 16.97
CA ARG A 81 -3.46 10.72 18.00
C ARG A 81 -3.65 11.45 19.32
N VAL A 82 -4.81 11.28 19.96
CA VAL A 82 -5.11 11.91 21.25
C VAL A 82 -4.67 11.00 22.37
N LEU A 83 -3.90 11.57 23.28
CA LEU A 83 -3.25 10.89 24.38
C LEU A 83 -3.55 11.58 25.69
N VAL A 84 -3.38 10.85 26.81
CA VAL A 84 -3.44 11.42 28.15
C VAL A 84 -2.26 10.96 28.99
N ASP A 85 -1.83 11.85 29.88
CA ASP A 85 -0.98 11.55 31.03
C ASP A 85 -1.88 11.42 32.26
N GLN A 86 -2.20 10.18 32.65
CA GLN A 86 -3.08 9.92 33.81
C GLN A 86 -2.48 10.46 35.12
N ALA A 87 -1.15 10.54 35.23
CA ALA A 87 -0.48 10.97 36.47
C ALA A 87 -0.72 12.44 36.80
N ILE A 88 -1.12 13.27 35.84
CA ILE A 88 -1.38 14.71 36.07
C ILE A 88 -2.87 15.07 36.07
N ILE A 89 -3.74 14.08 35.79
CA ILE A 89 -5.20 14.31 35.76
C ILE A 89 -5.73 14.29 37.20
N GLN A 90 -6.23 15.42 37.64
CA GLN A 90 -6.81 15.57 39.01
C GLN A 90 -8.31 15.43 39.03
N TYR A 91 -8.99 15.74 37.92
CA TYR A 91 -10.46 15.78 37.80
C TYR A 91 -10.93 14.95 36.60
N PRO A 92 -10.84 13.61 36.68
CA PRO A 92 -11.14 12.74 35.53
C PRO A 92 -12.61 12.80 35.09
N LYS A 93 -13.53 12.97 36.02
CA LYS A 93 -14.98 13.06 35.73
C LYS A 93 -15.32 14.33 34.95
N GLU A 94 -14.86 15.49 35.44
CA GLU A 94 -15.08 16.77 34.77
C GLU A 94 -14.37 16.81 33.40
N LEU A 95 -13.18 16.24 33.32
CA LEU A 95 -12.46 16.14 32.06
C LEU A 95 -13.19 15.23 31.05
N ALA A 96 -13.75 14.11 31.52
CA ALA A 96 -14.56 13.22 30.69
C ALA A 96 -15.83 13.91 30.22
N ALA A 97 -16.53 14.63 31.09
CA ALA A 97 -17.76 15.35 30.72
C ALA A 97 -17.53 16.40 29.62
N VAL A 98 -16.38 17.08 29.63
CA VAL A 98 -16.00 18.06 28.59
C VAL A 98 -15.55 17.37 27.29
N ALA A 99 -14.78 16.29 27.39
CA ALA A 99 -14.09 15.69 26.23
C ALA A 99 -14.93 14.62 25.51
N ALA A 100 -15.78 13.87 26.22
CA ALA A 100 -16.51 12.73 25.64
C ALA A 100 -17.42 13.10 24.46
N PRO A 101 -18.22 14.19 24.52
CA PRO A 101 -19.06 14.59 23.38
C PRO A 101 -18.26 14.91 22.11
N ILE A 102 -17.07 15.52 22.30
CA ILE A 102 -16.21 15.94 21.18
C ILE A 102 -15.51 14.74 20.55
N LEU A 103 -15.10 13.77 21.39
CA LEU A 103 -14.43 12.55 20.93
C LEU A 103 -15.40 11.46 20.46
N GLY A 104 -16.72 11.67 20.61
CA GLY A 104 -17.76 10.70 20.25
C GLY A 104 -17.71 9.43 21.12
N MET A 105 -17.32 9.58 22.40
CA MET A 105 -17.20 8.48 23.37
C MET A 105 -18.26 8.62 24.47
N SER A 106 -18.57 7.53 25.17
CA SER A 106 -19.35 7.65 26.40
C SER A 106 -18.53 8.26 27.53
N GLU A 107 -19.12 9.16 28.32
CA GLU A 107 -18.46 9.85 29.44
C GLU A 107 -17.85 8.84 30.43
N LYS A 108 -18.61 7.80 30.81
CA LYS A 108 -18.18 6.75 31.71
C LYS A 108 -16.94 5.99 31.18
N ASN A 109 -16.96 5.62 29.91
CA ASN A 109 -15.85 4.88 29.30
C ASN A 109 -14.58 5.76 29.21
N LEU A 110 -14.75 7.04 28.93
CA LEU A 110 -13.63 7.98 28.92
C LEU A 110 -13.09 8.21 30.32
N GLU A 111 -13.97 8.43 31.34
CA GLU A 111 -13.57 8.61 32.74
C GLU A 111 -12.72 7.44 33.24
N GLU A 112 -13.14 6.19 32.96
CA GLU A 112 -12.37 4.98 33.30
C GLU A 112 -10.98 4.97 32.68
N GLN A 113 -10.82 5.48 31.45
CA GLN A 113 -9.53 5.58 30.78
C GLN A 113 -8.65 6.75 31.28
N LEU A 114 -9.25 7.75 31.91
CA LEU A 114 -8.52 8.89 32.49
C LEU A 114 -7.93 8.59 33.87
N ILE A 115 -8.41 7.56 34.55
CA ILE A 115 -7.96 7.17 35.90
C ILE A 115 -6.76 6.23 35.81
N GLY A 116 -5.71 6.52 36.56
CA GLY A 116 -4.51 5.66 36.66
C GLY A 116 -3.23 6.45 36.90
N THR A 117 -2.09 5.80 36.62
CA THR A 117 -0.74 6.38 36.84
C THR A 117 0.12 6.38 35.58
N ARG A 118 -0.41 5.87 34.47
CA ARG A 118 0.34 5.79 33.20
C ARG A 118 0.46 7.15 32.56
N ARG A 119 1.67 7.47 32.10
CA ARG A 119 1.95 8.77 31.47
C ARG A 119 1.63 8.81 29.98
N TYR A 120 1.34 7.68 29.37
CA TYR A 120 1.04 7.57 27.94
C TYR A 120 -0.11 6.57 27.72
N VAL A 121 -1.31 7.10 27.57
CA VAL A 121 -2.52 6.30 27.24
C VAL A 121 -3.17 6.88 26.01
N VAL A 122 -3.38 6.06 25.01
CA VAL A 122 -4.05 6.46 23.76
C VAL A 122 -5.56 6.42 23.97
N ILE A 123 -6.19 7.57 23.87
CA ILE A 123 -7.65 7.73 23.96
C ILE A 123 -8.29 7.58 22.58
N ALA A 124 -7.71 8.24 21.55
CA ALA A 124 -8.16 8.10 20.17
C ALA A 124 -6.95 7.96 19.25
N GLN A 125 -6.98 6.95 18.38
CA GLN A 125 -5.85 6.64 17.48
C GLN A 125 -5.69 7.67 16.37
N SER A 126 -6.80 8.26 15.91
CA SER A 126 -6.79 9.26 14.85
C SER A 126 -8.05 10.11 14.95
N VAL A 127 -7.87 11.41 15.10
CA VAL A 127 -8.94 12.39 15.00
C VAL A 127 -8.56 13.48 14.00
N LYS A 128 -9.54 14.08 13.36
CA LYS A 128 -9.31 15.22 12.46
C LYS A 128 -8.77 16.44 13.23
N PRO A 129 -8.02 17.34 12.59
CA PRO A 129 -7.52 18.56 13.22
C PRO A 129 -8.61 19.39 13.91
N GLU A 130 -9.80 19.45 13.29
CA GLU A 130 -10.94 20.21 13.82
C GLU A 130 -11.43 19.65 15.17
N VAL A 131 -11.43 18.31 15.32
CA VAL A 131 -11.83 17.63 16.56
C VAL A 131 -10.83 17.91 17.67
N TRP A 132 -9.53 17.84 17.35
CA TRP A 132 -8.47 18.18 18.31
C TRP A 132 -8.55 19.65 18.74
N ASN A 133 -8.72 20.57 17.80
CA ASN A 133 -8.83 21.99 18.10
C ASN A 133 -10.09 22.28 18.94
N SER A 134 -11.22 21.62 18.67
CA SER A 134 -12.43 21.73 19.46
C SER A 134 -12.24 21.21 20.88
N LEU A 135 -11.50 20.10 21.06
CA LEU A 135 -11.18 19.56 22.38
C LEU A 135 -10.33 20.55 23.18
N GLN A 136 -9.29 21.12 22.56
CA GLN A 136 -8.44 22.12 23.19
C GLN A 136 -9.24 23.37 23.59
N ALA A 137 -10.11 23.86 22.71
CA ALA A 137 -10.95 25.02 22.96
C ALA A 137 -11.95 24.78 24.12
N ALA A 138 -12.54 23.58 24.17
CA ALA A 138 -13.48 23.23 25.24
C ALA A 138 -12.79 23.14 26.61
N VAL A 139 -11.61 22.51 26.68
CA VAL A 139 -10.82 22.45 27.91
C VAL A 139 -10.35 23.84 28.32
N ALA A 140 -9.91 24.68 27.38
CA ALA A 140 -9.52 26.07 27.68
C ALA A 140 -10.71 26.91 28.16
N GLY A 141 -11.88 26.76 27.53
CA GLY A 141 -13.13 27.43 27.94
C GLY A 141 -13.57 27.05 29.35
N TYR A 142 -13.56 25.75 29.68
CA TYR A 142 -13.82 25.29 31.06
C TYR A 142 -12.82 25.93 32.05
N ASN A 143 -11.53 25.88 31.75
CA ASN A 143 -10.49 26.45 32.60
C ASN A 143 -10.64 27.97 32.78
N ALA A 144 -11.11 28.70 31.77
CA ALA A 144 -11.40 30.14 31.87
C ALA A 144 -12.60 30.45 32.77
N THR A 145 -13.61 29.58 32.78
CA THR A 145 -14.77 29.70 33.64
C THR A 145 -14.41 29.45 35.11
N VAL A 146 -13.72 28.33 35.38
CA VAL A 146 -13.32 27.94 36.74
C VAL A 146 -12.31 28.91 37.35
N SER A 147 -11.40 29.50 36.57
CA SER A 147 -10.42 30.44 37.05
C SER A 147 -11.02 31.75 37.59
N LYS A 148 -12.28 32.05 37.32
CA LYS A 148 -13.01 33.19 37.86
C LYS A 148 -13.56 32.92 39.26
N GLU A 149 -13.61 31.65 39.68
CA GLU A 149 -14.06 31.28 41.03
C GLU A 149 -12.97 31.47 42.08
N LYS A 150 -13.35 31.70 43.33
CA LYS A 150 -12.42 31.75 44.46
C LYS A 150 -11.75 30.36 44.61
N ASN A 151 -10.45 30.23 44.44
CA ASN A 151 -9.68 28.98 44.38
C ASN A 151 -9.86 28.16 43.09
N GLY A 152 -10.42 28.72 42.02
CA GLY A 152 -10.70 28.02 40.77
C GLY A 152 -9.46 27.49 40.02
N TYR A 153 -8.28 28.06 40.26
CA TYR A 153 -7.02 27.56 39.69
C TYR A 153 -6.71 26.10 40.08
N ALA A 154 -7.16 25.68 41.29
CA ALA A 154 -6.97 24.30 41.74
C ALA A 154 -7.78 23.27 40.98
N LYS A 155 -8.85 23.68 40.26
CA LYS A 155 -9.77 22.81 39.54
C LYS A 155 -9.52 22.80 38.02
N ARG A 156 -8.38 23.28 37.55
CA ARG A 156 -8.09 23.31 36.11
C ARG A 156 -7.91 21.91 35.55
N LEU A 157 -8.53 21.69 34.38
CA LEU A 157 -8.41 20.46 33.63
C LEU A 157 -7.10 20.47 32.81
N SER A 158 -6.40 19.35 32.85
CA SER A 158 -5.17 19.11 32.09
C SER A 158 -5.02 17.62 31.84
N GLY A 159 -4.03 17.25 31.04
CA GLY A 159 -3.67 15.85 30.83
C GLY A 159 -3.82 15.36 29.39
N PHE A 160 -4.61 16.04 28.54
CA PHE A 160 -4.64 15.75 27.11
C PHE A 160 -3.43 16.34 26.37
N PHE A 161 -2.87 15.55 25.49
CA PHE A 161 -1.90 15.99 24.48
C PHE A 161 -2.12 15.22 23.19
N ALA A 162 -1.52 15.64 22.09
CA ALA A 162 -1.67 14.99 20.81
C ALA A 162 -0.35 14.86 20.08
N GLU A 163 -0.22 13.74 19.37
CA GLU A 163 0.82 13.51 18.39
C GLU A 163 0.25 13.73 16.99
N ARG A 164 0.92 14.58 16.21
CA ARG A 164 0.58 14.73 14.79
C ARG A 164 0.98 13.46 14.05
N ILE A 165 0.02 12.87 13.37
CA ILE A 165 0.19 11.68 12.55
C ILE A 165 -0.41 11.92 11.17
N TYR A 166 -0.21 10.98 10.25
CA TYR A 166 -0.91 10.96 8.98
C TYR A 166 -1.83 9.74 8.91
N THR A 167 -3.07 9.97 8.52
CA THR A 167 -4.05 8.90 8.23
C THR A 167 -4.16 8.74 6.72
N ARG A 168 -4.23 7.49 6.26
CA ARG A 168 -4.47 7.19 4.87
C ARG A 168 -5.96 7.24 4.58
N GLU A 169 -6.35 8.05 3.60
CA GLU A 169 -7.71 8.14 3.09
C GLU A 169 -7.80 7.59 1.68
N TYR A 170 -8.93 6.98 1.36
CA TYR A 170 -9.28 6.46 0.05
C TYR A 170 -10.59 7.11 -0.41
N PRO A 171 -10.53 8.31 -1.03
CA PRO A 171 -11.71 9.10 -1.35
C PRO A 171 -12.70 8.37 -2.26
N GLU A 172 -12.19 7.57 -3.21
CA GLU A 172 -12.97 6.82 -4.17
C GLU A 172 -13.52 5.49 -3.62
N LYS A 173 -13.23 5.15 -2.35
CA LYS A 173 -13.74 3.95 -1.65
C LYS A 173 -13.52 2.67 -2.45
N GLU A 174 -14.61 1.99 -2.86
CA GLU A 174 -14.57 0.72 -3.57
C GLU A 174 -14.06 0.83 -5.00
N LEU A 175 -14.02 2.05 -5.58
CA LEU A 175 -13.61 2.25 -6.95
C LEU A 175 -12.11 1.98 -7.12
N GLY A 176 -11.77 1.01 -7.95
CA GLY A 176 -10.39 0.61 -8.20
C GLY A 176 -9.65 -0.01 -7.00
N ALA A 177 -10.38 -0.44 -5.95
CA ALA A 177 -9.80 -0.96 -4.72
C ALA A 177 -8.83 -2.12 -4.93
N ALA A 178 -9.12 -3.03 -5.86
CA ALA A 178 -8.25 -4.17 -6.19
C ALA A 178 -6.90 -3.75 -6.81
N VAL A 179 -6.84 -2.57 -7.43
CA VAL A 179 -5.59 -1.97 -7.96
C VAL A 179 -4.87 -1.18 -6.88
N VAL A 180 -5.59 -0.27 -6.22
CA VAL A 180 -5.02 0.62 -5.21
C VAL A 180 -4.53 -0.17 -4.00
N GLY A 181 -5.35 -1.07 -3.47
CA GLY A 181 -5.05 -1.80 -2.26
C GLY A 181 -5.23 -0.94 -1.00
N PHE A 182 -4.60 -1.36 0.10
CA PHE A 182 -4.68 -0.65 1.38
C PHE A 182 -3.39 -0.81 2.19
N ILE A 183 -3.25 0.01 3.24
CA ILE A 183 -2.16 -0.10 4.22
C ILE A 183 -2.63 -0.83 5.48
N ASN A 184 -1.71 -1.51 6.15
CA ASN A 184 -1.95 -2.11 7.46
C ASN A 184 -1.88 -1.04 8.59
N ARG A 185 -2.13 -1.46 9.83
CA ARG A 185 -2.06 -0.56 11.01
C ARG A 185 -0.68 0.06 11.26
N ALA A 186 0.37 -0.56 10.75
CA ALA A 186 1.73 -0.04 10.86
C ALA A 186 2.06 1.00 9.76
N GLY A 187 1.12 1.29 8.85
CA GLY A 187 1.30 2.24 7.75
C GLY A 187 2.02 1.65 6.52
N SER A 188 2.28 0.34 6.51
CA SER A 188 2.89 -0.36 5.37
C SER A 188 1.83 -0.89 4.42
N GLY A 189 2.13 -0.89 3.12
CA GLY A 189 1.25 -1.45 2.10
C GLY A 189 0.95 -2.93 2.34
N ALA A 190 -0.32 -3.32 2.25
CA ALA A 190 -0.79 -4.68 2.52
C ALA A 190 -1.41 -5.37 1.29
N ALA A 191 -1.92 -4.62 0.34
CA ALA A 191 -2.50 -5.13 -0.90
C ALA A 191 -2.29 -4.13 -2.05
N GLY A 192 -2.54 -4.56 -3.28
CA GLY A 192 -2.51 -3.73 -4.47
C GLY A 192 -1.21 -2.94 -4.67
N LEU A 193 -1.30 -1.77 -5.26
CA LEU A 193 -0.16 -0.87 -5.48
C LEU A 193 0.37 -0.26 -4.18
N GLU A 194 -0.44 -0.14 -3.14
CA GLU A 194 0.06 0.21 -1.81
C GLU A 194 1.14 -0.77 -1.35
N TYR A 195 1.00 -2.07 -1.65
CA TYR A 195 2.00 -3.09 -1.36
C TYR A 195 3.16 -3.07 -2.36
N SER A 196 2.89 -3.21 -3.66
CA SER A 196 3.97 -3.35 -4.66
C SER A 196 4.80 -2.07 -4.82
N MET A 197 4.22 -0.89 -4.58
CA MET A 197 4.89 0.42 -4.63
C MET A 197 5.24 0.96 -3.23
N ASN A 198 5.27 0.07 -2.20
CA ASN A 198 5.43 0.53 -0.82
C ASN A 198 6.68 1.40 -0.60
N GLN A 199 7.82 1.04 -1.15
CA GLN A 199 9.05 1.84 -1.03
C GLN A 199 8.93 3.23 -1.67
N THR A 200 8.29 3.31 -2.83
CA THR A 200 8.06 4.57 -3.56
C THR A 200 7.11 5.50 -2.81
N LEU A 201 6.04 4.93 -2.29
CA LEU A 201 4.99 5.66 -1.59
C LEU A 201 5.40 6.06 -0.17
N THR A 202 6.25 5.29 0.51
CA THR A 202 6.68 5.59 1.88
C THR A 202 7.59 6.81 1.90
N GLY A 203 7.25 7.80 2.72
CA GLY A 203 8.09 8.97 2.98
C GLY A 203 9.29 8.64 3.87
N ILE A 204 10.23 9.55 3.93
CA ILE A 204 11.38 9.48 4.85
C ILE A 204 11.07 10.38 6.06
N ASN A 205 10.95 9.76 7.22
CA ASN A 205 10.69 10.50 8.46
C ASN A 205 11.81 11.48 8.76
N GLY A 206 11.43 12.64 9.28
CA GLY A 206 12.33 13.61 9.84
C GLY A 206 12.60 13.35 11.33
N GLU A 207 13.47 14.16 11.89
CA GLU A 207 13.81 14.13 13.31
C GLU A 207 13.94 15.57 13.83
N TYR A 208 13.45 15.81 15.04
CA TYR A 208 13.73 17.04 15.76
C TYR A 208 14.27 16.74 17.15
N SER A 209 15.20 17.56 17.59
CA SER A 209 15.73 17.53 18.95
C SER A 209 15.11 18.65 19.78
N TYR A 210 14.99 18.42 21.06
CA TYR A 210 14.52 19.41 22.03
C TYR A 210 15.17 19.18 23.40
N ALA A 211 15.34 20.25 24.16
CA ALA A 211 15.78 20.13 25.55
C ALA A 211 14.59 19.77 26.45
N ASN A 212 14.83 18.83 27.36
CA ASN A 212 13.86 18.33 28.34
C ASN A 212 14.42 18.51 29.73
N ALA A 213 13.66 19.17 30.61
CA ALA A 213 13.97 19.29 32.03
C ALA A 213 12.86 18.67 32.87
N ALA A 214 13.19 17.67 33.67
CA ALA A 214 12.27 16.96 34.56
C ALA A 214 10.98 16.43 33.85
N GLY A 215 11.10 15.98 32.59
CA GLY A 215 9.99 15.48 31.82
C GLY A 215 9.21 16.54 31.02
N THR A 216 9.60 17.82 31.11
CA THR A 216 8.94 18.92 30.40
C THR A 216 9.83 19.47 29.29
N ILE A 217 9.25 19.68 28.10
CA ILE A 217 9.95 20.31 26.98
C ILE A 217 10.21 21.77 27.29
N ILE A 218 11.47 22.22 27.13
CA ILE A 218 11.82 23.63 27.30
C ILE A 218 11.40 24.37 26.01
N PRO A 219 10.49 25.35 26.10
CA PRO A 219 10.04 26.11 24.94
C PRO A 219 11.19 26.78 24.17
N GLY A 220 11.14 26.79 22.85
CA GLY A 220 12.16 27.44 22.02
C GLY A 220 13.46 26.64 21.80
N THR A 221 13.58 25.43 22.36
CA THR A 221 14.75 24.56 22.18
C THR A 221 14.61 23.56 21.05
N GLN A 222 13.43 23.49 20.41
CA GLN A 222 13.16 22.57 19.31
C GLN A 222 13.98 22.95 18.07
N ARG A 223 14.71 21.97 17.54
CA ARG A 223 15.49 22.12 16.29
C ARG A 223 15.26 20.91 15.43
N ILE A 224 14.88 21.14 14.16
CA ILE A 224 14.81 20.08 13.15
C ILE A 224 16.25 19.65 12.86
N THR A 225 16.55 18.38 13.07
CA THR A 225 17.86 17.77 12.80
C THR A 225 17.84 17.04 11.45
N VAL A 226 16.71 16.48 11.07
CA VAL A 226 16.47 15.88 9.77
C VAL A 226 15.08 16.32 9.28
N GLU A 227 15.01 16.88 8.08
CA GLU A 227 13.73 17.24 7.46
C GLU A 227 13.00 16.00 6.96
N GLU A 228 11.70 15.93 7.21
CA GLU A 228 10.86 14.89 6.64
C GLU A 228 10.72 15.07 5.12
N ARG A 229 10.68 13.97 4.39
CA ARG A 229 10.42 13.97 2.94
C ARG A 229 9.18 13.15 2.65
N ARG A 230 8.21 13.77 2.01
CA ARG A 230 7.02 13.09 1.50
C ARG A 230 7.41 11.95 0.55
N GLY A 231 6.69 10.84 0.59
CA GLY A 231 6.80 9.77 -0.41
C GLY A 231 6.38 10.26 -1.80
N ASN A 232 6.88 9.59 -2.83
CA ASN A 232 6.56 9.94 -4.22
C ASN A 232 5.09 9.66 -4.52
N THR A 233 4.45 10.57 -5.26
CA THR A 233 3.10 10.36 -5.78
C THR A 233 3.16 9.44 -6.99
N VAL A 234 2.33 8.40 -7.02
CA VAL A 234 2.18 7.48 -8.14
C VAL A 234 0.96 7.89 -8.96
N ARG A 235 1.18 8.22 -10.24
CA ARG A 235 0.11 8.50 -11.19
C ARG A 235 -0.18 7.23 -11.98
N LEU A 236 -1.44 6.80 -11.96
CA LEU A 236 -1.90 5.62 -12.68
C LEU A 236 -2.19 5.94 -14.14
N THR A 237 -2.30 4.90 -14.95
CA THR A 237 -2.87 4.97 -16.31
C THR A 237 -4.39 4.92 -16.30
N ILE A 238 -4.99 4.54 -15.16
CA ILE A 238 -6.43 4.47 -14.97
C ILE A 238 -7.04 5.86 -15.13
N ASP A 239 -8.14 5.91 -15.90
CA ASP A 239 -9.06 7.03 -15.94
C ASP A 239 -10.23 6.74 -15.01
N ARG A 240 -10.48 7.64 -14.06
CA ARG A 240 -11.49 7.46 -13.02
C ARG A 240 -12.89 7.23 -13.59
N ASP A 241 -13.25 7.91 -14.65
CA ASP A 241 -14.60 7.84 -15.22
C ASP A 241 -14.79 6.53 -16.01
N VAL A 242 -13.77 6.08 -16.75
CA VAL A 242 -13.76 4.77 -17.40
C VAL A 242 -13.80 3.66 -16.35
N GLN A 243 -13.04 3.82 -15.26
CA GLN A 243 -13.04 2.89 -14.13
C GLN A 243 -14.43 2.79 -13.48
N TRP A 244 -15.11 3.93 -13.31
CA TRP A 244 -16.45 3.95 -12.73
C TRP A 244 -17.46 3.19 -13.60
N VAL A 245 -17.47 3.43 -14.91
CA VAL A 245 -18.34 2.71 -15.85
C VAL A 245 -18.06 1.21 -15.80
N ALA A 246 -16.78 0.82 -15.84
CA ALA A 246 -16.37 -0.59 -15.77
C ALA A 246 -16.81 -1.25 -14.44
N GLN A 247 -16.68 -0.52 -13.32
CA GLN A 247 -17.06 -1.04 -11.99
C GLN A 247 -18.57 -1.26 -11.88
N GLN A 248 -19.39 -0.33 -12.38
CA GLN A 248 -20.85 -0.50 -12.41
C GLN A 248 -21.25 -1.67 -13.32
N ALA A 249 -20.70 -1.73 -14.53
CA ALA A 249 -21.02 -2.77 -15.48
C ALA A 249 -20.72 -4.18 -14.93
N ILE A 250 -19.57 -4.38 -14.31
CA ILE A 250 -19.22 -5.69 -13.74
C ILE A 250 -20.05 -6.02 -12.51
N ALA A 251 -20.35 -5.05 -11.66
CA ALA A 251 -21.21 -5.26 -10.51
C ALA A 251 -22.62 -5.73 -10.92
N ASP A 252 -23.19 -5.09 -11.93
CA ASP A 252 -24.50 -5.45 -12.47
C ASP A 252 -24.47 -6.82 -13.17
N ALA A 253 -23.44 -7.09 -13.97
CA ALA A 253 -23.27 -8.38 -14.63
C ALA A 253 -23.21 -9.54 -13.64
N VAL A 254 -22.39 -9.42 -12.59
CA VAL A 254 -22.23 -10.45 -11.54
C VAL A 254 -23.53 -10.66 -10.76
N LYS A 255 -24.22 -9.57 -10.38
CA LYS A 255 -25.53 -9.67 -9.68
C LYS A 255 -26.58 -10.35 -10.55
N ASN A 256 -26.72 -9.92 -11.81
CA ASN A 256 -27.74 -10.42 -12.73
C ASN A 256 -27.50 -11.89 -13.10
N SER A 257 -26.25 -12.30 -13.29
CA SER A 257 -25.88 -13.68 -13.59
C SER A 257 -25.77 -14.58 -12.37
N ARG A 258 -25.80 -14.00 -11.15
CA ARG A 258 -25.51 -14.70 -9.89
C ARG A 258 -24.13 -15.34 -9.89
N ALA A 259 -23.17 -14.74 -10.57
CA ALA A 259 -21.79 -15.19 -10.59
C ALA A 259 -21.09 -14.94 -9.24
N LEU A 260 -20.04 -15.69 -8.96
CA LEU A 260 -19.24 -15.52 -7.73
C LEU A 260 -18.39 -14.24 -7.77
N SER A 261 -17.83 -13.95 -8.95
CA SER A 261 -16.97 -12.79 -9.20
C SER A 261 -17.00 -12.41 -10.68
N GLY A 262 -16.46 -11.25 -10.98
CA GLY A 262 -16.26 -10.78 -12.33
C GLY A 262 -15.20 -9.71 -12.44
N THR A 263 -14.63 -9.58 -13.63
CA THR A 263 -13.55 -8.61 -13.91
C THR A 263 -13.79 -7.93 -15.26
N VAL A 264 -13.52 -6.63 -15.31
CA VAL A 264 -13.40 -5.84 -16.56
C VAL A 264 -12.03 -5.19 -16.59
N ILE A 265 -11.33 -5.36 -17.71
CA ILE A 265 -10.06 -4.71 -18.00
C ILE A 265 -10.20 -3.94 -19.31
N VAL A 266 -9.91 -2.64 -19.29
CA VAL A 266 -9.84 -1.79 -20.48
C VAL A 266 -8.39 -1.40 -20.70
N MET A 267 -7.83 -1.82 -21.84
CA MET A 267 -6.41 -1.66 -22.15
C MET A 267 -6.20 -0.94 -23.46
N ASN A 268 -5.29 0.02 -23.50
CA ASN A 268 -4.80 0.57 -24.76
C ASN A 268 -3.80 -0.43 -25.38
N PRO A 269 -4.10 -1.01 -26.52
CA PRO A 269 -3.27 -2.07 -27.10
C PRO A 269 -1.90 -1.58 -27.57
N ALA A 270 -1.78 -0.31 -28.00
CA ALA A 270 -0.53 0.24 -28.50
C ALA A 270 0.50 0.54 -27.39
N THR A 271 0.02 0.90 -26.21
CA THR A 271 0.90 1.34 -25.09
C THR A 271 0.95 0.36 -23.93
N GLY A 272 0.01 -0.59 -23.85
CA GLY A 272 -0.17 -1.47 -22.70
C GLY A 272 -0.83 -0.77 -21.49
N ALA A 273 -1.20 0.51 -21.59
CA ALA A 273 -1.82 1.26 -20.50
C ALA A 273 -3.21 0.70 -20.16
N ILE A 274 -3.41 0.40 -18.87
CA ILE A 274 -4.70 -0.03 -18.33
C ILE A 274 -5.52 1.20 -17.97
N LEU A 275 -6.59 1.46 -18.70
CA LEU A 275 -7.48 2.61 -18.53
C LEU A 275 -8.55 2.34 -17.47
N ALA A 276 -8.95 1.09 -17.30
CA ALA A 276 -9.80 0.63 -16.22
C ALA A 276 -9.48 -0.81 -15.84
N HIS A 277 -9.60 -1.12 -14.57
CA HIS A 277 -9.40 -2.44 -14.01
C HIS A 277 -10.36 -2.63 -12.84
N ALA A 278 -11.53 -3.15 -13.13
CA ALA A 278 -12.63 -3.32 -12.19
C ALA A 278 -12.83 -4.79 -11.83
N THR A 279 -13.04 -5.07 -10.56
CA THR A 279 -13.39 -6.39 -10.03
C THR A 279 -14.63 -6.27 -9.16
N TYR A 280 -15.44 -7.31 -9.12
CA TYR A 280 -16.58 -7.42 -8.21
C TYR A 280 -16.68 -8.87 -7.69
N PRO A 281 -16.96 -9.08 -6.37
CA PRO A 281 -17.22 -8.06 -5.35
C PRO A 281 -15.97 -7.24 -5.01
N SER A 282 -16.19 -5.96 -4.65
CA SER A 282 -15.16 -5.02 -4.23
C SER A 282 -15.21 -4.78 -2.72
N TYR A 283 -14.36 -3.90 -2.20
CA TYR A 283 -14.29 -3.52 -0.79
C TYR A 283 -13.84 -2.06 -0.65
N ASP A 284 -14.13 -1.44 0.50
CA ASP A 284 -13.57 -0.12 0.84
C ASP A 284 -12.19 -0.29 1.50
N PRO A 285 -11.09 0.21 0.87
CA PRO A 285 -9.75 0.15 1.45
C PRO A 285 -9.61 0.88 2.79
N GLY A 286 -10.47 1.86 3.07
CA GLY A 286 -10.53 2.58 4.34
C GLY A 286 -11.26 1.83 5.46
N ALA A 287 -12.00 0.76 5.14
CA ALA A 287 -12.87 0.03 6.07
C ALA A 287 -12.68 -1.49 5.99
N THR A 288 -11.46 -1.97 6.10
CA THR A 288 -11.11 -3.39 5.92
C THR A 288 -11.48 -4.29 7.11
N LYS A 289 -11.88 -3.73 8.26
CA LYS A 289 -12.25 -4.53 9.44
C LYS A 289 -13.54 -5.32 9.18
N GLY A 290 -13.46 -6.66 9.31
CA GLY A 290 -14.60 -7.55 9.11
C GLY A 290 -14.90 -7.88 7.65
N VAL A 291 -14.11 -7.38 6.71
CA VAL A 291 -14.20 -7.76 5.30
C VAL A 291 -13.53 -9.12 5.11
N ASP A 292 -14.18 -10.00 4.35
CA ASP A 292 -13.61 -11.30 3.97
C ASP A 292 -12.27 -11.07 3.24
N PRO A 293 -11.16 -11.70 3.69
CA PRO A 293 -9.84 -11.58 3.06
C PRO A 293 -9.82 -11.97 1.56
N TYR A 294 -10.72 -12.83 1.11
CA TYR A 294 -10.86 -13.15 -0.31
C TYR A 294 -11.12 -11.90 -1.18
N ARG A 295 -11.86 -10.92 -0.67
CA ARG A 295 -12.15 -9.66 -1.39
C ARG A 295 -10.94 -8.75 -1.56
N TRP A 296 -9.86 -8.97 -0.78
CA TRP A 296 -8.61 -8.21 -0.91
C TRP A 296 -7.73 -8.72 -2.05
N GLN A 297 -8.04 -9.93 -2.55
CA GLN A 297 -7.36 -10.50 -3.70
C GLN A 297 -7.78 -9.80 -4.99
N ASN A 298 -6.92 -9.90 -5.99
CA ASN A 298 -7.22 -9.41 -7.32
C ASN A 298 -7.37 -10.60 -8.29
N PRO A 299 -8.60 -11.08 -8.51
CA PRO A 299 -8.83 -12.28 -9.31
C PRO A 299 -8.34 -12.13 -10.76
N SER A 300 -8.26 -10.90 -11.29
CA SER A 300 -7.82 -10.67 -12.66
C SER A 300 -6.38 -11.07 -12.96
N VAL A 301 -5.52 -11.12 -11.94
CA VAL A 301 -4.10 -11.49 -12.06
C VAL A 301 -3.72 -12.68 -11.17
N GLN A 302 -4.56 -13.03 -10.19
CA GLN A 302 -4.28 -14.08 -9.21
C GLN A 302 -5.08 -15.38 -9.48
N GLU A 303 -6.18 -15.31 -10.20
CA GLU A 303 -6.97 -16.47 -10.57
C GLU A 303 -6.73 -16.85 -12.03
N VAL A 304 -6.71 -18.15 -12.30
CA VAL A 304 -6.53 -18.71 -13.63
C VAL A 304 -7.74 -19.52 -14.03
N PHE A 305 -8.07 -19.45 -15.32
CA PHE A 305 -9.18 -20.20 -15.92
C PHE A 305 -8.81 -20.65 -17.33
N GLU A 306 -9.50 -21.67 -17.84
CA GLU A 306 -9.39 -22.08 -19.23
C GLU A 306 -10.16 -21.08 -20.11
N PRO A 307 -9.52 -20.45 -21.13
CA PRO A 307 -10.17 -19.39 -21.91
C PRO A 307 -11.34 -19.86 -22.77
N GLY A 308 -11.42 -21.15 -23.02
CA GLY A 308 -12.43 -21.72 -23.93
C GLY A 308 -12.35 -21.05 -25.31
N SER A 309 -13.53 -20.79 -25.92
CA SER A 309 -13.59 -20.24 -27.27
C SER A 309 -12.85 -18.93 -27.51
N THR A 310 -12.57 -18.14 -26.45
CA THR A 310 -11.75 -16.94 -26.61
C THR A 310 -10.29 -17.27 -26.95
N GLY A 311 -9.82 -18.47 -26.59
CA GLY A 311 -8.48 -18.95 -26.91
C GLY A 311 -8.30 -19.36 -28.38
N LYS A 312 -9.39 -19.60 -29.14
CA LYS A 312 -9.33 -19.98 -30.56
C LYS A 312 -8.60 -18.96 -31.42
N VAL A 313 -8.61 -17.69 -31.01
CA VAL A 313 -7.87 -16.63 -31.74
C VAL A 313 -6.36 -16.91 -31.78
N ILE A 314 -5.78 -17.55 -30.76
CA ILE A 314 -4.36 -17.91 -30.75
C ILE A 314 -4.12 -19.00 -31.83
N THR A 315 -4.92 -20.06 -31.85
CA THR A 315 -4.80 -21.17 -32.81
C THR A 315 -4.95 -20.69 -34.23
N VAL A 316 -6.00 -19.90 -34.51
CA VAL A 316 -6.28 -19.37 -35.85
C VAL A 316 -5.17 -18.42 -36.31
N ALA A 317 -4.79 -17.46 -35.48
CA ALA A 317 -3.71 -16.52 -35.79
C ALA A 317 -2.37 -17.24 -36.07
N SER A 318 -2.06 -18.27 -35.28
CA SER A 318 -0.83 -19.05 -35.45
C SER A 318 -0.84 -19.82 -36.79
N ALA A 319 -1.95 -20.43 -37.18
CA ALA A 319 -2.06 -21.17 -38.42
C ALA A 319 -2.01 -20.24 -39.65
N ILE A 320 -2.56 -19.03 -39.56
CA ILE A 320 -2.47 -18.01 -40.63
C ILE A 320 -1.01 -17.51 -40.70
N GLU A 321 -0.35 -17.23 -39.58
CA GLU A 321 1.04 -16.74 -39.54
C GLU A 321 2.02 -17.74 -40.17
N GLU A 322 1.80 -19.05 -39.96
CA GLU A 322 2.58 -20.12 -40.55
C GLU A 322 2.20 -20.40 -42.01
N GLY A 323 1.29 -19.60 -42.62
CA GLY A 323 0.85 -19.74 -43.98
C GLY A 323 0.12 -21.06 -44.27
N LYS A 324 -0.42 -21.71 -43.23
CA LYS A 324 -1.09 -23.01 -43.36
C LYS A 324 -2.52 -22.89 -43.90
N ILE A 325 -3.16 -21.76 -43.65
CA ILE A 325 -4.56 -21.51 -44.01
C ILE A 325 -4.80 -20.01 -44.14
N GLY A 326 -5.77 -19.61 -44.93
CA GLY A 326 -6.24 -18.22 -45.07
C GLY A 326 -7.67 -18.04 -44.62
N PRO A 327 -8.12 -16.79 -44.39
CA PRO A 327 -9.47 -16.49 -43.88
C PRO A 327 -10.61 -17.07 -44.75
N GLU A 328 -10.42 -17.11 -46.06
CA GLU A 328 -11.39 -17.58 -47.05
C GLU A 328 -11.29 -19.08 -47.35
N THR A 329 -10.33 -19.79 -46.73
CA THR A 329 -10.19 -21.24 -46.93
C THR A 329 -11.40 -21.96 -46.35
N VAL A 330 -12.06 -22.76 -47.21
CA VAL A 330 -13.25 -23.51 -46.81
C VAL A 330 -12.85 -24.79 -46.06
N LEU A 331 -13.43 -24.97 -44.89
CA LEU A 331 -13.31 -26.14 -44.04
C LEU A 331 -14.58 -26.96 -44.06
N THR A 332 -14.45 -28.28 -44.00
CA THR A 332 -15.58 -29.20 -43.79
C THR A 332 -15.74 -29.41 -42.29
N ILE A 333 -16.82 -28.92 -41.73
CA ILE A 333 -17.09 -28.88 -40.29
C ILE A 333 -18.15 -29.93 -39.94
N PRO A 334 -17.75 -31.14 -39.49
CA PRO A 334 -18.69 -32.11 -38.92
C PRO A 334 -19.07 -31.72 -37.49
N TYR A 335 -20.30 -32.09 -37.07
CA TYR A 335 -20.71 -31.89 -35.68
C TYR A 335 -19.78 -32.61 -34.68
N THR A 336 -19.31 -33.81 -35.01
CA THR A 336 -18.43 -34.63 -34.18
C THR A 336 -17.12 -34.95 -34.88
N LEU A 337 -16.03 -34.94 -34.12
CA LEU A 337 -14.68 -35.24 -34.58
C LEU A 337 -13.98 -36.15 -33.59
N LYS A 338 -13.63 -37.38 -33.99
CA LYS A 338 -12.90 -38.31 -33.13
C LYS A 338 -11.39 -38.07 -33.26
N ARG A 339 -10.72 -37.94 -32.10
CA ARG A 339 -9.23 -37.89 -32.01
C ARG A 339 -8.79 -38.76 -30.82
N SER A 340 -7.85 -39.66 -31.10
CA SER A 340 -7.42 -40.64 -30.12
C SER A 340 -8.63 -41.42 -29.53
N ASN A 341 -8.78 -41.43 -28.23
CA ASN A 341 -9.86 -42.08 -27.50
C ASN A 341 -11.06 -41.18 -27.17
N LYS A 342 -11.08 -39.90 -27.66
CA LYS A 342 -12.11 -38.91 -27.36
C LYS A 342 -12.86 -38.47 -28.61
N VAL A 343 -14.17 -38.27 -28.49
CA VAL A 343 -15.00 -37.62 -29.48
C VAL A 343 -15.27 -36.18 -29.02
N PHE A 344 -14.83 -35.24 -29.83
CA PHE A 344 -15.11 -33.81 -29.67
C PHE A 344 -16.34 -33.42 -30.43
N HIS A 345 -17.04 -32.37 -30.02
CA HIS A 345 -18.25 -31.90 -30.72
C HIS A 345 -18.38 -30.38 -30.61
N ASP A 346 -19.08 -29.78 -31.50
CA ASP A 346 -19.50 -28.40 -31.43
C ASP A 346 -20.58 -28.20 -30.36
N HIS A 347 -20.80 -26.95 -29.94
CA HIS A 347 -21.75 -26.65 -28.88
C HIS A 347 -23.17 -27.05 -29.24
N GLU A 348 -23.59 -26.70 -30.45
CA GLU A 348 -24.92 -27.04 -30.98
C GLU A 348 -24.83 -28.15 -32.03
N LYS A 349 -25.83 -29.03 -32.07
CA LYS A 349 -25.91 -30.08 -33.05
C LYS A 349 -26.27 -29.50 -34.41
N HIS A 350 -25.51 -29.86 -35.45
CA HIS A 350 -25.70 -29.40 -36.81
C HIS A 350 -25.32 -30.50 -37.83
N PRO A 351 -25.83 -30.46 -39.06
CA PRO A 351 -25.30 -31.28 -40.15
C PRO A 351 -23.87 -30.85 -40.52
N THR A 352 -23.17 -31.64 -41.31
CA THR A 352 -21.88 -31.21 -41.84
C THR A 352 -22.02 -29.88 -42.57
N GLN A 353 -21.24 -28.89 -42.18
CA GLN A 353 -21.21 -27.53 -42.74
C GLN A 353 -19.93 -27.31 -43.55
N TYR A 354 -20.00 -26.42 -44.52
CA TYR A 354 -18.86 -25.96 -45.33
C TYR A 354 -18.71 -24.47 -45.05
N LEU A 355 -17.75 -24.13 -44.20
CA LEU A 355 -17.54 -22.76 -43.73
C LEU A 355 -16.12 -22.28 -44.08
N THR A 356 -15.98 -21.02 -44.45
CA THR A 356 -14.65 -20.39 -44.44
C THR A 356 -14.03 -20.45 -43.07
N LEU A 357 -12.71 -20.29 -42.94
CA LEU A 357 -12.04 -20.18 -41.65
C LEU A 357 -12.66 -19.06 -40.78
N ALA A 358 -12.93 -17.90 -41.41
CA ALA A 358 -13.62 -16.79 -40.73
C ALA A 358 -15.03 -17.21 -40.26
N GLY A 359 -15.78 -17.94 -41.10
CA GLY A 359 -17.10 -18.48 -40.74
C GLY A 359 -17.03 -19.49 -39.59
N ALA A 360 -16.07 -20.41 -39.62
CA ALA A 360 -15.86 -21.40 -38.56
C ALA A 360 -15.52 -20.73 -37.21
N LEU A 361 -14.74 -19.65 -37.23
CA LEU A 361 -14.44 -18.85 -36.03
C LEU A 361 -15.67 -18.07 -35.54
N ALA A 362 -16.45 -17.48 -36.46
CA ALA A 362 -17.67 -16.73 -36.16
C ALA A 362 -18.74 -17.58 -35.46
N VAL A 363 -18.95 -18.84 -35.91
CA VAL A 363 -19.85 -19.78 -35.23
C VAL A 363 -19.20 -20.51 -34.07
N SER A 364 -17.95 -20.19 -33.77
CA SER A 364 -17.19 -20.77 -32.65
C SER A 364 -17.07 -22.30 -32.70
N SER A 365 -16.88 -22.88 -33.90
CA SER A 365 -16.74 -24.31 -34.06
C SER A 365 -15.52 -24.87 -33.33
N ASN A 366 -15.71 -25.87 -32.46
CA ASN A 366 -14.64 -26.62 -31.81
C ASN A 366 -13.98 -27.58 -32.80
N THR A 367 -14.79 -28.27 -33.60
CA THR A 367 -14.26 -29.24 -34.58
C THR A 367 -13.48 -28.54 -35.69
N GLY A 368 -13.88 -27.32 -36.06
CA GLY A 368 -13.12 -26.45 -36.95
C GLY A 368 -11.78 -26.00 -36.33
N ALA A 369 -11.82 -25.54 -35.09
CA ALA A 369 -10.60 -25.12 -34.39
C ALA A 369 -9.59 -26.28 -34.24
N ILE A 370 -10.05 -27.49 -33.94
CA ILE A 370 -9.20 -28.70 -33.91
C ILE A 370 -8.52 -28.93 -35.25
N GLN A 371 -9.27 -28.89 -36.35
CA GLN A 371 -8.72 -29.09 -37.70
C GLN A 371 -7.65 -28.03 -38.03
N VAL A 372 -7.89 -26.77 -37.65
CA VAL A 372 -6.93 -25.67 -37.82
C VAL A 372 -5.66 -25.90 -36.96
N GLY A 373 -5.85 -26.29 -35.70
CA GLY A 373 -4.73 -26.59 -34.80
C GLY A 373 -3.85 -27.76 -35.28
N GLU A 374 -4.45 -28.74 -35.98
CA GLU A 374 -3.73 -29.89 -36.55
C GLU A 374 -2.86 -29.54 -37.78
N LEU A 375 -3.02 -28.34 -38.35
CA LEU A 375 -2.11 -27.82 -39.37
C LEU A 375 -0.76 -27.36 -38.80
N LEU A 376 -0.69 -27.16 -37.49
CA LEU A 376 0.50 -26.79 -36.75
C LEU A 376 1.15 -28.05 -36.15
N SER A 377 2.48 -28.05 -36.03
CA SER A 377 3.11 -29.01 -35.15
C SER A 377 2.79 -28.68 -33.67
N HIS A 378 2.94 -29.64 -32.78
CA HIS A 378 2.73 -29.43 -31.35
C HIS A 378 3.66 -28.32 -30.81
N ASP A 379 4.93 -28.32 -31.25
CA ASP A 379 5.89 -27.29 -30.87
C ASP A 379 5.48 -25.90 -31.36
N GLN A 380 5.01 -25.77 -32.62
CA GLN A 380 4.50 -24.50 -33.14
C GLN A 380 3.32 -23.99 -32.31
N LEU A 381 2.32 -24.83 -32.04
CA LEU A 381 1.15 -24.44 -31.26
C LEU A 381 1.56 -24.01 -29.82
N HIS A 382 2.45 -24.77 -29.20
CA HIS A 382 2.98 -24.42 -27.86
C HIS A 382 3.74 -23.10 -27.88
N ASP A 383 4.65 -22.90 -28.85
CA ASP A 383 5.48 -21.69 -28.94
C ASP A 383 4.65 -20.43 -29.15
N TYR A 384 3.57 -20.49 -29.95
CA TYR A 384 2.67 -19.36 -30.10
C TYR A 384 1.92 -19.05 -28.81
N LEU A 385 1.45 -20.05 -28.07
CA LEU A 385 0.86 -19.82 -26.75
C LEU A 385 1.85 -19.05 -25.82
N VAL A 386 3.11 -19.47 -25.79
CA VAL A 386 4.14 -18.80 -25.01
C VAL A 386 4.43 -17.37 -25.53
N LYS A 387 4.52 -17.18 -26.85
CA LYS A 387 4.70 -15.85 -27.46
C LYS A 387 3.53 -14.91 -27.13
N PHE A 388 2.29 -15.41 -27.11
CA PHE A 388 1.12 -14.65 -26.67
C PHE A 388 1.10 -14.35 -25.16
N GLY A 389 2.03 -14.92 -24.38
CA GLY A 389 2.21 -14.63 -22.96
C GLY A 389 1.63 -15.66 -22.01
N ILE A 390 1.12 -16.80 -22.53
CA ILE A 390 0.69 -17.91 -21.66
C ILE A 390 1.92 -18.54 -21.01
N SER A 391 1.81 -18.99 -19.76
CA SER A 391 2.92 -19.53 -18.96
C SER A 391 3.96 -18.48 -18.52
N SER A 392 3.61 -17.18 -18.60
CA SER A 392 4.44 -16.09 -18.06
C SER A 392 3.59 -15.05 -17.34
N LYS A 393 4.12 -14.46 -16.25
CA LYS A 393 3.42 -13.40 -15.54
C LYS A 393 3.15 -12.21 -16.43
N PRO A 394 1.98 -11.56 -16.35
CA PRO A 394 1.63 -10.41 -17.19
C PRO A 394 2.60 -9.22 -17.07
N GLY A 395 3.12 -8.97 -15.87
CA GLY A 395 4.04 -7.86 -15.61
C GLY A 395 3.34 -6.51 -15.40
N SER A 396 2.10 -6.49 -14.96
CA SER A 396 1.33 -5.26 -14.69
C SER A 396 1.81 -4.49 -13.46
N GLY A 397 2.62 -5.13 -12.60
CA GLY A 397 3.11 -4.56 -11.34
C GLY A 397 2.19 -4.82 -10.14
N LEU A 398 1.10 -5.54 -10.32
CA LEU A 398 0.23 -5.97 -9.22
C LEU A 398 0.84 -7.16 -8.46
N PRO A 399 0.62 -7.26 -7.14
CA PRO A 399 1.13 -8.38 -6.37
C PRO A 399 0.37 -9.68 -6.67
N GLY A 400 1.08 -10.81 -6.56
CA GLY A 400 0.48 -12.13 -6.67
C GLY A 400 0.10 -12.54 -8.10
N GLU A 401 0.69 -11.92 -9.13
CA GLU A 401 0.44 -12.33 -10.53
C GLU A 401 0.76 -13.80 -10.75
N GLU A 402 -0.19 -14.51 -11.37
CA GLU A 402 -0.04 -15.89 -11.81
C GLU A 402 0.40 -15.96 -13.29
N ALA A 403 1.16 -17.00 -13.61
CA ALA A 403 1.66 -17.23 -14.97
C ALA A 403 0.69 -18.02 -15.86
N GLY A 404 -0.36 -18.60 -15.26
CA GLY A 404 -1.16 -19.62 -15.92
C GLY A 404 -0.46 -20.98 -15.98
N LYS A 405 -1.08 -21.94 -16.65
CA LYS A 405 -0.53 -23.30 -16.81
C LYS A 405 -0.54 -23.70 -18.26
N LEU A 406 0.57 -24.21 -18.73
CA LEU A 406 0.72 -24.84 -20.06
C LEU A 406 1.67 -26.02 -19.89
N LEU A 407 1.24 -27.21 -20.30
CA LEU A 407 2.07 -28.42 -20.28
C LEU A 407 3.17 -28.32 -21.32
N ALA A 408 4.36 -28.83 -21.01
CA ALA A 408 5.41 -29.01 -21.99
C ALA A 408 4.98 -30.05 -23.05
N VAL A 409 5.38 -29.86 -24.30
CA VAL A 409 4.95 -30.71 -25.44
C VAL A 409 5.22 -32.19 -25.20
N LYS A 410 6.35 -32.54 -24.56
CA LYS A 410 6.68 -33.93 -24.19
C LYS A 410 5.65 -34.62 -23.28
N ASP A 411 4.84 -33.85 -22.56
CA ASP A 411 3.83 -34.35 -21.64
C ASP A 411 2.42 -34.35 -22.25
N TRP A 412 2.30 -34.01 -23.55
CA TRP A 412 1.03 -34.00 -24.26
C TRP A 412 0.59 -35.40 -24.58
N SER A 413 -0.70 -35.67 -24.34
CA SER A 413 -1.39 -36.88 -24.82
C SER A 413 -1.99 -36.67 -26.20
N GLY A 414 -2.51 -37.75 -26.81
CA GLY A 414 -3.16 -37.68 -28.13
C GLY A 414 -4.45 -36.81 -28.16
N THR A 415 -4.91 -36.31 -27.01
CA THR A 415 -6.06 -35.39 -26.91
C THR A 415 -5.66 -33.99 -26.48
N THR A 416 -4.41 -33.76 -26.09
CA THR A 416 -3.98 -32.46 -25.56
C THR A 416 -3.98 -31.36 -26.64
N ALA A 417 -3.34 -31.58 -27.79
CA ALA A 417 -3.34 -30.61 -28.89
C ALA A 417 -4.76 -30.28 -29.40
N PRO A 418 -5.64 -31.27 -29.69
CA PRO A 418 -7.03 -31.00 -29.98
C PRO A 418 -7.75 -30.15 -28.93
N THR A 419 -7.51 -30.40 -27.65
CA THR A 419 -8.16 -29.65 -26.56
C THR A 419 -7.65 -28.22 -26.48
N ILE A 420 -6.35 -28.02 -26.63
CA ILE A 420 -5.70 -26.69 -26.66
C ILE A 420 -6.22 -25.85 -27.83
N ALA A 421 -6.47 -26.45 -28.99
CA ALA A 421 -6.88 -25.74 -30.18
C ALA A 421 -8.19 -24.94 -30.01
N PHE A 422 -9.08 -25.35 -29.13
CA PHE A 422 -10.32 -24.62 -28.85
C PHE A 422 -10.31 -23.95 -27.45
N GLY A 423 -9.13 -23.81 -26.83
CA GLY A 423 -8.93 -22.99 -25.62
C GLY A 423 -9.14 -23.72 -24.31
N GLN A 424 -9.00 -25.02 -24.25
CA GLN A 424 -9.00 -25.84 -23.05
C GLN A 424 -7.64 -26.57 -22.89
N GLY A 425 -7.38 -27.18 -21.73
CA GLY A 425 -6.11 -27.87 -21.47
C GLY A 425 -4.92 -26.94 -21.17
N TYR A 426 -5.15 -25.66 -21.09
CA TYR A 426 -4.24 -24.65 -20.52
C TYR A 426 -5.04 -23.60 -19.77
N SER A 427 -4.41 -22.87 -18.88
CA SER A 427 -5.09 -21.81 -18.14
C SER A 427 -4.31 -20.50 -18.19
N LEU A 428 -5.03 -19.40 -18.06
CA LEU A 428 -4.51 -18.03 -18.09
C LEU A 428 -5.30 -17.13 -17.14
N THR A 429 -4.74 -15.98 -16.80
CA THR A 429 -5.43 -14.92 -16.02
C THR A 429 -6.25 -14.02 -16.95
N ALA A 430 -7.21 -13.27 -16.39
CA ALA A 430 -7.97 -12.28 -17.17
C ALA A 430 -7.06 -11.21 -17.79
N MET A 431 -5.99 -10.83 -17.12
CA MET A 431 -4.98 -9.91 -17.65
C MET A 431 -4.26 -10.50 -18.87
N GLN A 432 -3.89 -11.78 -18.83
CA GLN A 432 -3.30 -12.46 -19.98
C GLN A 432 -4.29 -12.56 -21.14
N ALA A 433 -5.56 -12.90 -20.89
CA ALA A 433 -6.60 -12.92 -21.92
C ALA A 433 -6.75 -11.55 -22.60
N THR A 434 -6.78 -10.48 -21.82
CA THR A 434 -6.81 -9.11 -22.34
C THR A 434 -5.57 -8.81 -23.20
N SER A 435 -4.38 -9.23 -22.75
CA SER A 435 -3.13 -9.04 -23.49
C SER A 435 -3.11 -9.80 -24.82
N VAL A 436 -3.70 -11.00 -24.89
CA VAL A 436 -3.85 -11.76 -26.16
C VAL A 436 -4.66 -10.96 -27.18
N LEU A 437 -5.85 -10.48 -26.77
CA LEU A 437 -6.71 -9.68 -27.66
C LEU A 437 -6.07 -8.34 -28.04
N ALA A 438 -5.40 -7.68 -27.06
CA ALA A 438 -4.65 -6.46 -27.34
C ALA A 438 -3.49 -6.67 -28.32
N THR A 439 -2.85 -7.85 -28.32
CA THR A 439 -1.80 -8.21 -29.30
C THR A 439 -2.37 -8.24 -30.71
N ILE A 440 -3.52 -8.86 -30.92
CA ILE A 440 -4.21 -8.86 -32.22
C ILE A 440 -4.57 -7.42 -32.62
N ALA A 441 -5.23 -6.66 -31.74
CA ALA A 441 -5.63 -5.29 -31.98
C ALA A 441 -4.45 -4.33 -32.27
N ASN A 442 -3.24 -4.68 -31.82
CA ASN A 442 -2.00 -3.92 -32.02
C ASN A 442 -1.17 -4.43 -33.22
N GLY A 443 -1.80 -5.00 -34.24
CA GLY A 443 -1.10 -5.51 -35.40
C GLY A 443 -0.04 -6.57 -35.08
N GLY A 444 -0.33 -7.45 -34.13
CA GLY A 444 0.49 -8.59 -33.74
C GLY A 444 1.65 -8.27 -32.80
N VAL A 445 1.68 -7.09 -32.21
CA VAL A 445 2.71 -6.68 -31.22
C VAL A 445 2.13 -6.75 -29.81
N ARG A 446 2.64 -7.65 -28.98
CA ARG A 446 2.32 -7.73 -27.55
C ARG A 446 3.10 -6.68 -26.79
N VAL A 447 2.41 -5.84 -26.02
CA VAL A 447 2.99 -4.84 -25.14
C VAL A 447 2.72 -5.24 -23.69
N THR A 448 3.72 -5.10 -22.82
CA THR A 448 3.55 -5.39 -21.39
C THR A 448 2.50 -4.45 -20.78
N PRO A 449 1.47 -4.98 -20.09
CA PRO A 449 0.48 -4.15 -19.39
C PRO A 449 1.14 -3.22 -18.36
N THR A 450 0.60 -2.02 -18.20
CA THR A 450 1.07 -1.09 -17.17
C THR A 450 -0.08 -0.36 -16.51
N LEU A 451 0.02 -0.19 -15.18
CA LEU A 451 -0.89 0.59 -14.37
C LEU A 451 -0.29 1.94 -13.95
N VAL A 452 1.02 2.14 -14.16
CA VAL A 452 1.73 3.34 -13.71
C VAL A 452 2.13 4.19 -14.91
N ALA A 453 1.55 5.39 -15.00
CA ALA A 453 1.91 6.40 -16.00
C ALA A 453 3.22 7.11 -15.64
N GLY A 454 3.50 7.27 -14.36
CA GLY A 454 4.71 7.90 -13.86
C GLY A 454 4.63 8.24 -12.37
N MET A 455 5.66 8.92 -11.89
CA MET A 455 5.78 9.28 -10.48
C MET A 455 6.19 10.75 -10.33
N SER A 456 5.66 11.42 -9.31
CA SER A 456 6.12 12.76 -8.92
C SER A 456 6.91 12.67 -7.62
N ASP A 457 8.08 13.27 -7.56
CA ASP A 457 8.89 13.38 -6.35
C ASP A 457 8.27 14.38 -5.34
N ALA A 458 8.93 14.53 -4.19
CA ALA A 458 8.48 15.45 -3.13
C ALA A 458 8.42 16.92 -3.57
N SER A 459 9.16 17.30 -4.62
CA SER A 459 9.12 18.64 -5.21
C SER A 459 7.99 18.83 -6.25
N GLY A 460 7.27 17.74 -6.56
CA GLY A 460 6.20 17.75 -7.58
C GLY A 460 6.71 17.50 -9.01
N ARG A 461 8.02 17.26 -9.21
CA ARG A 461 8.56 16.98 -10.54
C ARG A 461 8.11 15.59 -10.98
N PHE A 462 7.36 15.55 -12.10
CA PHE A 462 6.86 14.32 -12.70
C PHE A 462 7.92 13.63 -13.56
N THR A 463 8.09 12.35 -13.38
CA THR A 463 8.91 11.45 -14.21
C THR A 463 8.00 10.39 -14.81
N PRO A 464 7.77 10.36 -16.13
CA PRO A 464 6.93 9.35 -16.77
C PRO A 464 7.59 7.96 -16.66
N THR A 465 6.77 6.93 -16.60
CA THR A 465 7.22 5.54 -16.80
C THR A 465 7.72 5.40 -18.24
N GLY A 466 8.89 4.76 -18.41
CA GLY A 466 9.46 4.52 -19.75
C GLY A 466 8.54 3.66 -20.63
N THR A 467 8.88 3.59 -21.91
CA THR A 467 8.17 2.76 -22.89
C THR A 467 8.15 1.30 -22.43
N GLN A 468 6.98 0.68 -22.49
CA GLN A 468 6.81 -0.70 -22.08
C GLN A 468 7.51 -1.68 -23.04
N LYS A 469 7.96 -2.81 -22.51
CA LYS A 469 8.54 -3.88 -23.34
C LYS A 469 7.48 -4.37 -24.33
N SER A 470 7.91 -4.55 -25.58
CA SER A 470 7.05 -5.05 -26.65
C SER A 470 7.73 -6.20 -27.39
N VAL A 471 6.93 -7.13 -27.88
CA VAL A 471 7.40 -8.30 -28.64
C VAL A 471 6.43 -8.53 -29.80
N ARG A 472 6.98 -8.65 -31.02
CA ARG A 472 6.17 -9.09 -32.16
C ARG A 472 5.89 -10.59 -32.03
N VAL A 473 4.61 -10.93 -32.03
CA VAL A 473 4.11 -12.30 -31.89
C VAL A 473 3.73 -12.86 -33.26
N ILE A 474 3.00 -12.05 -34.04
CA ILE A 474 2.57 -12.34 -35.39
C ILE A 474 2.75 -11.12 -36.28
N SER A 475 2.71 -11.30 -37.59
CA SER A 475 2.75 -10.19 -38.55
C SER A 475 1.51 -9.31 -38.49
N ALA A 476 1.63 -8.06 -38.97
CA ALA A 476 0.50 -7.15 -39.04
C ALA A 476 -0.58 -7.65 -40.05
N SER A 477 -0.16 -8.38 -41.06
CA SER A 477 -1.08 -8.97 -42.04
C SER A 477 -1.92 -10.10 -41.45
N THR A 478 -1.35 -10.90 -40.53
CA THR A 478 -2.08 -11.95 -39.81
C THR A 478 -3.05 -11.34 -38.78
N ALA A 479 -2.63 -10.30 -38.05
CA ALA A 479 -3.44 -9.62 -37.05
C ALA A 479 -4.63 -8.90 -37.64
#